data_bc59a5556a6b38b1e12c61de05a5937e
#
_entry.id   bc59a5556a6b38b1e12c61de05a5937e
#
_cell.length_a   1.000
_cell.length_b   1.000
_cell.length_c   1.000
_cell.angle_alpha   90.00
_cell.angle_beta   90.00
_cell.angle_gamma   90.00
#
_symmetry.space_group_name_H-M   'P 1'
#
loop_
_entity.id
_entity.type
_entity.pdbx_description
1 polymer ?
#
loop_
_entity_poly.entity_id
_entity_poly.type
_entity_poly.pdbx_seq_one_letter_code
_entity_poly.pdbx_strand_id
1 'polypeptide(L)'
;MQFTPWENPMGTAGFEFIEYAAPDPVAMGKLFENMGFTAIAKHRHKNVTLYRQGEINFIINAEPDSFAQRFARLHGPSICAIAFRVQDAAFAYKRALELGAWGFDTHSGPMELNIPAIKGIGDSLIYLVDRWTGKNDAKAGDIGNISIYDVDFVPIAGANPNPTGHGLTYIDHLTHNVYRGRMKEWAEFYERFFNFREVRYFDIEGQVTGVKSKAMTSPCGNIRIPINEEGTEKAGQIQEYLDMYHGEGIQHIALGSTNLLATVDALRGKGITLLDTIDTYYELVDKRIPGHGEDVAELKKRKILIDGAPGDLLLQIFSENQLGPIFFEFIQRKGNQGFGEGNFKALFESIELDQMRRGVLKADDQPA
;
A
#
# COMPACT_ATOMS: atom_id res chain seq x y z
N MET A 1 18.71 -6.95 -7.59
CA MET A 1 19.01 -8.28 -7.01
C MET A 1 17.79 -9.16 -7.20
N GLN A 2 17.94 -10.36 -7.76
CA GLN A 2 16.79 -11.25 -8.02
C GLN A 2 16.24 -11.77 -6.67
N PHE A 3 14.92 -11.70 -6.49
CA PHE A 3 14.24 -12.23 -5.30
C PHE A 3 14.40 -13.76 -5.25
N THR A 4 14.76 -14.28 -4.07
CA THR A 4 14.85 -15.73 -3.82
C THR A 4 13.79 -16.12 -2.81
N PRO A 5 12.78 -16.93 -3.20
CA PRO A 5 11.76 -17.41 -2.26
C PRO A 5 12.37 -18.27 -1.14
N TRP A 6 11.67 -18.31 0.00
CA TRP A 6 12.02 -19.18 1.13
C TRP A 6 10.80 -19.97 1.59
N GLU A 7 10.95 -20.76 2.66
CA GLU A 7 9.87 -21.58 3.20
C GLU A 7 8.59 -20.75 3.42
N ASN A 8 7.47 -21.21 2.85
CA ASN A 8 6.18 -20.53 2.84
C ASN A 8 5.11 -21.37 3.53
N PRO A 9 5.12 -21.49 4.85
CA PRO A 9 4.24 -22.41 5.58
C PRO A 9 2.76 -22.04 5.51
N MET A 10 2.46 -20.75 5.28
CA MET A 10 1.08 -20.27 5.12
C MET A 10 0.60 -20.34 3.66
N GLY A 11 1.48 -20.67 2.72
CA GLY A 11 1.16 -20.69 1.29
C GLY A 11 0.76 -19.32 0.74
N THR A 12 1.37 -18.23 1.25
CA THR A 12 1.07 -16.88 0.78
C THR A 12 1.41 -16.70 -0.69
N ALA A 13 0.58 -15.96 -1.45
CA ALA A 13 0.75 -15.75 -2.87
C ALA A 13 0.57 -14.28 -3.33
N GLY A 14 0.28 -13.38 -2.40
CA GLY A 14 0.10 -11.96 -2.69
C GLY A 14 -1.10 -11.36 -1.95
N PHE A 15 -1.38 -10.09 -2.24
CA PHE A 15 -2.59 -9.42 -1.79
C PHE A 15 -3.80 -9.85 -2.63
N GLU A 16 -4.97 -10.04 -2.00
CA GLU A 16 -6.22 -10.28 -2.72
C GLU A 16 -7.07 -9.02 -2.81
N PHE A 17 -7.31 -8.37 -1.68
CA PHE A 17 -8.04 -7.10 -1.65
C PHE A 17 -7.63 -6.22 -0.47
N ILE A 18 -8.03 -4.96 -0.54
CA ILE A 18 -8.03 -4.01 0.58
C ILE A 18 -9.48 -3.61 0.82
N GLU A 19 -9.93 -3.74 2.07
CA GLU A 19 -11.28 -3.35 2.49
C GLU A 19 -11.24 -2.02 3.24
N TYR A 20 -12.05 -1.11 2.77
CA TYR A 20 -12.18 0.25 3.28
C TYR A 20 -13.51 0.44 3.98
N ALA A 21 -13.47 1.26 5.02
CA ALA A 21 -14.63 1.75 5.73
C ALA A 21 -14.63 3.28 5.75
N ALA A 22 -15.79 3.89 5.62
CA ALA A 22 -15.93 5.34 5.63
C ALA A 22 -17.27 5.79 6.21
N PRO A 23 -17.30 6.95 6.89
CA PRO A 23 -18.55 7.63 7.21
C PRO A 23 -19.35 8.02 5.96
N ASP A 24 -18.66 8.35 4.85
CA ASP A 24 -19.25 8.65 3.54
C ASP A 24 -18.70 7.69 2.47
N PRO A 25 -19.34 6.53 2.26
CA PRO A 25 -18.89 5.56 1.28
C PRO A 25 -19.09 6.03 -0.18
N VAL A 26 -20.00 6.99 -0.42
CA VAL A 26 -20.22 7.54 -1.76
C VAL A 26 -19.04 8.41 -2.17
N ALA A 27 -18.60 9.31 -1.29
CA ALA A 27 -17.41 10.13 -1.54
C ALA A 27 -16.16 9.27 -1.75
N MET A 28 -16.00 8.21 -0.97
CA MET A 28 -14.89 7.26 -1.13
C MET A 28 -14.96 6.55 -2.48
N GLY A 29 -16.12 6.09 -2.90
CA GLY A 29 -16.32 5.48 -4.23
C GLY A 29 -15.95 6.44 -5.36
N LYS A 30 -16.31 7.72 -5.22
CA LYS A 30 -15.95 8.77 -6.19
C LYS A 30 -14.43 9.00 -6.25
N LEU A 31 -13.75 8.97 -5.13
CA LEU A 31 -12.29 9.01 -5.10
C LEU A 31 -11.69 7.84 -5.89
N PHE A 32 -12.17 6.62 -5.68
CA PHE A 32 -11.68 5.44 -6.40
C PHE A 32 -11.94 5.53 -7.90
N GLU A 33 -13.11 6.02 -8.32
CA GLU A 33 -13.39 6.29 -9.74
C GLU A 33 -12.42 7.33 -10.32
N ASN A 34 -12.12 8.40 -9.61
CA ASN A 34 -11.15 9.41 -10.04
C ASN A 34 -9.72 8.82 -10.13
N MET A 35 -9.40 7.81 -9.33
CA MET A 35 -8.14 7.06 -9.42
C MET A 35 -8.14 6.00 -10.55
N GLY A 36 -9.25 5.86 -11.31
CA GLY A 36 -9.37 4.93 -12.43
C GLY A 36 -9.97 3.58 -12.10
N PHE A 37 -10.43 3.37 -10.86
CA PHE A 37 -11.15 2.15 -10.49
C PHE A 37 -12.58 2.17 -11.01
N THR A 38 -13.12 1.00 -11.30
CA THR A 38 -14.52 0.82 -11.69
C THR A 38 -15.24 -0.03 -10.67
N ALA A 39 -16.42 0.40 -10.23
CA ALA A 39 -17.33 -0.45 -9.47
C ALA A 39 -17.83 -1.57 -10.37
N ILE A 40 -17.41 -2.81 -10.13
CA ILE A 40 -17.70 -3.93 -11.02
C ILE A 40 -18.71 -4.93 -10.47
N ALA A 41 -18.87 -4.99 -9.14
CA ALA A 41 -19.78 -5.94 -8.51
C ALA A 41 -20.24 -5.43 -7.14
N LYS A 42 -21.41 -5.92 -6.70
CA LYS A 42 -21.96 -5.69 -5.37
C LYS A 42 -22.16 -7.02 -4.66
N HIS A 43 -21.92 -7.04 -3.36
CA HIS A 43 -22.21 -8.22 -2.54
C HIS A 43 -23.70 -8.58 -2.61
N ARG A 44 -24.01 -9.90 -2.59
CA ARG A 44 -25.39 -10.41 -2.78
C ARG A 44 -26.35 -9.96 -1.70
N HIS A 45 -25.87 -9.82 -0.46
CA HIS A 45 -26.71 -9.63 0.73
C HIS A 45 -26.31 -8.42 1.59
N LYS A 46 -25.14 -7.82 1.35
CA LYS A 46 -24.60 -6.73 2.17
C LYS A 46 -24.35 -5.50 1.32
N ASN A 47 -24.35 -4.33 1.93
CA ASN A 47 -24.01 -3.09 1.27
C ASN A 47 -22.47 -2.97 1.13
N VAL A 48 -21.92 -3.80 0.26
CA VAL A 48 -20.50 -3.91 -0.02
C VAL A 48 -20.28 -3.87 -1.51
N THR A 49 -19.37 -3.01 -1.97
CA THR A 49 -19.08 -2.78 -3.40
C THR A 49 -17.63 -3.08 -3.70
N LEU A 50 -17.40 -3.85 -4.77
CA LEU A 50 -16.09 -4.16 -5.30
C LEU A 50 -15.72 -3.17 -6.42
N TYR A 51 -14.60 -2.48 -6.23
CA TYR A 51 -13.92 -1.65 -7.21
C TYR A 51 -12.67 -2.35 -7.72
N ARG A 52 -12.44 -2.32 -9.02
CA ARG A 52 -11.28 -2.98 -9.64
C ARG A 52 -10.54 -2.06 -10.60
N GLN A 53 -9.23 -2.22 -10.66
CA GLN A 53 -8.37 -1.71 -11.71
C GLN A 53 -7.17 -2.65 -11.86
N GLY A 54 -6.95 -3.22 -13.06
CA GLY A 54 -5.97 -4.28 -13.24
C GLY A 54 -6.25 -5.47 -12.32
N GLU A 55 -5.25 -5.89 -11.55
CA GLU A 55 -5.40 -6.96 -10.53
C GLU A 55 -5.71 -6.42 -9.13
N ILE A 56 -5.91 -5.10 -9.00
CA ILE A 56 -6.19 -4.45 -7.72
C ILE A 56 -7.68 -4.52 -7.43
N ASN A 57 -8.03 -5.08 -6.27
CA ASN A 57 -9.39 -5.13 -5.75
C ASN A 57 -9.51 -4.26 -4.51
N PHE A 58 -10.34 -3.21 -4.56
CA PHE A 58 -10.73 -2.38 -3.43
C PHE A 58 -12.18 -2.68 -3.07
N ILE A 59 -12.45 -2.89 -1.81
CA ILE A 59 -13.80 -3.16 -1.31
C ILE A 59 -14.21 -2.01 -0.40
N ILE A 60 -15.37 -1.39 -0.68
CA ILE A 60 -16.01 -0.46 0.24
C ILE A 60 -17.09 -1.22 0.98
N ASN A 61 -16.94 -1.33 2.30
CA ASN A 61 -17.93 -1.96 3.17
C ASN A 61 -18.76 -0.87 3.88
N ALA A 62 -19.95 -0.65 3.38
CA ALA A 62 -20.95 0.29 3.91
C ALA A 62 -22.09 -0.41 4.65
N GLU A 63 -21.94 -1.71 4.98
CA GLU A 63 -22.96 -2.47 5.68
C GLU A 63 -23.19 -1.92 7.09
N PRO A 64 -24.41 -1.49 7.44
CA PRO A 64 -24.74 -1.02 8.78
C PRO A 64 -24.38 -2.05 9.85
N ASP A 65 -23.94 -1.59 11.02
CA ASP A 65 -23.61 -2.41 12.18
C ASP A 65 -22.49 -3.45 11.98
N SER A 66 -21.83 -3.41 10.82
CA SER A 66 -20.66 -4.24 10.51
C SER A 66 -19.42 -3.85 11.33
N PHE A 67 -18.42 -4.73 11.33
CA PHE A 67 -17.08 -4.42 11.83
C PHE A 67 -16.51 -3.17 11.14
N ALA A 68 -16.63 -3.08 9.81
CA ALA A 68 -16.13 -1.95 9.03
C ALA A 68 -16.72 -0.61 9.49
N GLN A 69 -18.04 -0.56 9.71
CA GLN A 69 -18.69 0.67 10.15
C GLN A 69 -18.35 1.02 11.61
N ARG A 70 -18.14 0.05 12.50
CA ARG A 70 -17.61 0.31 13.84
C ARG A 70 -16.18 0.84 13.78
N PHE A 71 -15.34 0.29 12.89
CA PHE A 71 -13.97 0.73 12.65
C PHE A 71 -13.94 2.18 12.12
N ALA A 72 -14.80 2.53 11.17
CA ALA A 72 -14.93 3.88 10.63
C ALA A 72 -15.38 4.92 11.68
N ARG A 73 -16.20 4.54 12.67
CA ARG A 73 -16.58 5.43 13.77
C ARG A 73 -15.39 5.82 14.65
N LEU A 74 -14.38 4.97 14.76
CA LEU A 74 -13.18 5.23 15.55
C LEU A 74 -12.12 6.00 14.73
N HIS A 75 -11.90 5.59 13.49
CA HIS A 75 -10.77 6.02 12.67
C HIS A 75 -11.14 7.00 11.55
N GLY A 76 -12.44 7.26 11.31
CA GLY A 76 -12.87 7.94 10.09
C GLY A 76 -12.71 7.07 8.85
N PRO A 77 -12.46 7.68 7.65
CA PRO A 77 -12.13 6.94 6.45
C PRO A 77 -10.85 6.12 6.70
N SER A 78 -10.92 4.81 6.50
CA SER A 78 -9.86 3.90 6.97
C SER A 78 -9.81 2.59 6.20
N ILE A 79 -8.72 1.88 6.36
CA ILE A 79 -8.54 0.50 5.91
C ILE A 79 -8.84 -0.41 7.09
N CYS A 80 -10.01 -1.05 7.08
CA CYS A 80 -10.43 -1.93 8.16
C CYS A 80 -9.95 -3.38 8.00
N ALA A 81 -9.58 -3.79 6.79
CA ALA A 81 -9.03 -5.11 6.53
C ALA A 81 -8.15 -5.14 5.28
N ILE A 82 -7.23 -6.08 5.26
CA ILE A 82 -6.48 -6.52 4.09
C ILE A 82 -6.67 -8.02 3.91
N ALA A 83 -6.51 -8.52 2.69
CA ALA A 83 -6.60 -9.94 2.42
C ALA A 83 -5.33 -10.48 1.78
N PHE A 84 -4.85 -11.60 2.30
CA PHE A 84 -3.75 -12.35 1.71
C PHE A 84 -4.27 -13.56 0.95
N ARG A 85 -3.78 -13.76 -0.27
CA ARG A 85 -3.93 -15.01 -1.00
C ARG A 85 -3.12 -16.09 -0.31
N VAL A 86 -3.75 -17.21 -0.03
CA VAL A 86 -3.11 -18.41 0.55
C VAL A 86 -3.51 -19.65 -0.23
N GLN A 87 -2.78 -20.75 -0.06
CA GLN A 87 -3.10 -22.01 -0.74
C GLN A 87 -4.29 -22.75 -0.10
N ASP A 88 -4.38 -22.71 1.23
CA ASP A 88 -5.45 -23.35 2.01
C ASP A 88 -5.78 -22.44 3.20
N ALA A 89 -6.93 -21.82 3.17
CA ALA A 89 -7.35 -20.86 4.20
C ALA A 89 -7.63 -21.51 5.55
N ALA A 90 -8.19 -22.73 5.55
CA ALA A 90 -8.47 -23.46 6.79
C ALA A 90 -7.17 -23.87 7.48
N PHE A 91 -6.20 -24.39 6.73
CA PHE A 91 -4.88 -24.74 7.24
C PHE A 91 -4.15 -23.49 7.77
N ALA A 92 -4.10 -22.42 6.97
CA ALA A 92 -3.42 -21.18 7.33
C ALA A 92 -4.02 -20.57 8.61
N TYR A 93 -5.34 -20.53 8.73
CA TYR A 93 -6.03 -20.03 9.92
C TYR A 93 -5.72 -20.86 11.16
N LYS A 94 -5.86 -22.19 11.05
CA LYS A 94 -5.53 -23.11 12.16
C LYS A 94 -4.10 -22.90 12.64
N ARG A 95 -3.14 -22.83 11.71
CA ARG A 95 -1.74 -22.58 12.01
C ARG A 95 -1.53 -21.23 12.70
N ALA A 96 -2.19 -20.16 12.21
CA ALA A 96 -2.09 -18.85 12.85
C ALA A 96 -2.57 -18.89 14.30
N LEU A 97 -3.69 -19.55 14.59
CA LEU A 97 -4.23 -19.71 15.95
C LEU A 97 -3.28 -20.52 16.85
N GLU A 98 -2.71 -21.62 16.34
CA GLU A 98 -1.72 -22.44 17.06
C GLU A 98 -0.46 -21.62 17.42
N LEU A 99 -0.08 -20.66 16.59
CA LEU A 99 1.01 -19.75 16.84
C LEU A 99 0.64 -18.56 17.75
N GLY A 100 -0.64 -18.43 18.13
CA GLY A 100 -1.14 -17.43 19.07
C GLY A 100 -1.76 -16.20 18.43
N ALA A 101 -2.12 -16.24 17.14
CA ALA A 101 -2.89 -15.16 16.51
C ALA A 101 -4.31 -15.09 17.10
N TRP A 102 -4.87 -13.89 17.14
CA TRP A 102 -6.25 -13.68 17.56
C TRP A 102 -7.19 -13.83 16.37
N GLY A 103 -7.97 -14.90 16.37
CA GLY A 103 -9.00 -15.11 15.38
C GLY A 103 -10.15 -14.12 15.49
N PHE A 104 -10.80 -13.84 14.37
CA PHE A 104 -11.99 -13.02 14.31
C PHE A 104 -13.12 -13.80 13.65
N ASP A 105 -14.30 -13.80 14.29
CA ASP A 105 -15.51 -14.38 13.71
C ASP A 105 -16.14 -13.39 12.73
N THR A 106 -16.13 -13.74 11.45
CA THR A 106 -16.61 -12.87 10.38
C THR A 106 -18.12 -12.91 10.19
N HIS A 107 -18.85 -13.75 10.94
CA HIS A 107 -20.31 -13.87 10.90
C HIS A 107 -20.88 -13.94 9.46
N SER A 108 -20.47 -14.96 8.71
CA SER A 108 -21.05 -15.20 7.39
C SER A 108 -22.53 -15.59 7.49
N GLY A 109 -23.34 -15.02 6.60
CA GLY A 109 -24.76 -15.38 6.46
C GLY A 109 -24.95 -16.72 5.72
N PRO A 110 -26.23 -17.18 5.61
CA PRO A 110 -26.53 -18.36 4.79
C PRO A 110 -26.11 -18.15 3.33
N MET A 111 -25.45 -19.13 2.74
CA MET A 111 -24.96 -19.11 1.36
C MET A 111 -23.83 -18.12 1.09
N GLU A 112 -23.18 -17.58 2.12
CA GLU A 112 -21.96 -16.75 2.02
C GLU A 112 -20.71 -17.58 2.34
N LEU A 113 -19.59 -17.20 1.76
CA LEU A 113 -18.30 -17.78 2.10
C LEU A 113 -17.89 -17.36 3.52
N ASN A 114 -17.46 -18.33 4.31
CA ASN A 114 -16.80 -18.06 5.57
C ASN A 114 -15.30 -17.89 5.34
N ILE A 115 -14.85 -16.65 5.14
CA ILE A 115 -13.44 -16.33 4.91
C ILE A 115 -12.80 -16.09 6.28
N PRO A 116 -11.84 -16.94 6.71
CA PRO A 116 -11.21 -16.76 8.01
C PRO A 116 -10.38 -15.49 8.07
N ALA A 117 -10.39 -14.85 9.25
CA ALA A 117 -9.64 -13.65 9.50
C ALA A 117 -8.97 -13.68 10.88
N ILE A 118 -7.81 -13.01 10.98
CA ILE A 118 -7.12 -12.74 12.24
C ILE A 118 -6.99 -11.24 12.45
N LYS A 119 -6.79 -10.83 13.69
CA LYS A 119 -6.49 -9.44 14.05
C LYS A 119 -5.07 -9.07 13.59
N GLY A 120 -4.94 -7.90 12.98
CA GLY A 120 -3.69 -7.29 12.54
C GLY A 120 -3.48 -5.91 13.13
N ILE A 121 -2.73 -5.07 12.41
CA ILE A 121 -2.36 -3.72 12.84
C ILE A 121 -3.59 -2.91 13.28
N GLY A 122 -3.50 -2.27 14.46
CA GLY A 122 -4.56 -1.39 14.99
C GLY A 122 -5.94 -2.04 15.07
N ASP A 123 -6.02 -3.34 15.36
CA ASP A 123 -7.24 -4.14 15.36
C ASP A 123 -7.94 -4.32 13.99
N SER A 124 -7.32 -3.88 12.90
CA SER A 124 -7.76 -4.24 11.55
C SER A 124 -7.70 -5.76 11.33
N LEU A 125 -8.33 -6.24 10.27
CA LEU A 125 -8.37 -7.67 9.96
C LEU A 125 -7.39 -8.04 8.86
N ILE A 126 -6.87 -9.27 8.94
CA ILE A 126 -6.18 -9.95 7.84
C ILE A 126 -7.00 -11.16 7.46
N TYR A 127 -7.67 -11.09 6.30
CA TYR A 127 -8.39 -12.22 5.72
C TYR A 127 -7.42 -13.18 5.03
N LEU A 128 -7.70 -14.47 5.13
CA LEU A 128 -6.97 -15.54 4.46
C LEU A 128 -7.85 -16.11 3.34
N VAL A 129 -7.49 -15.82 2.09
CA VAL A 129 -8.32 -16.15 0.92
C VAL A 129 -7.65 -17.23 0.09
N ASP A 130 -8.31 -18.37 -0.08
CA ASP A 130 -7.84 -19.49 -0.90
C ASP A 130 -8.60 -19.66 -2.22
N ARG A 131 -9.59 -18.79 -2.49
CA ARG A 131 -10.36 -18.72 -3.73
C ARG A 131 -10.04 -17.42 -4.47
N TRP A 132 -9.03 -17.45 -5.31
CA TRP A 132 -8.57 -16.30 -6.09
C TRP A 132 -8.25 -16.68 -7.54
N THR A 133 -8.45 -15.75 -8.45
CA THR A 133 -8.22 -15.95 -9.89
C THR A 133 -6.74 -16.17 -10.18
N GLY A 134 -6.42 -17.19 -10.97
CA GLY A 134 -5.05 -17.54 -11.34
C GLY A 134 -4.33 -18.46 -10.34
N LYS A 135 -5.03 -18.95 -9.31
CA LYS A 135 -4.47 -19.94 -8.38
C LYS A 135 -4.00 -21.20 -9.13
N ASN A 136 -2.77 -21.64 -8.85
CA ASN A 136 -2.15 -22.81 -9.50
C ASN A 136 -2.11 -22.70 -11.04
N ASP A 137 -1.87 -21.48 -11.57
CA ASP A 137 -1.85 -21.19 -13.01
C ASP A 137 -3.16 -21.53 -13.74
N ALA A 138 -4.28 -21.65 -13.00
CA ALA A 138 -5.59 -21.93 -13.58
C ALA A 138 -6.05 -20.75 -14.46
N LYS A 139 -6.58 -21.07 -15.64
CA LYS A 139 -7.12 -20.06 -16.57
C LYS A 139 -8.54 -19.68 -16.18
N ALA A 140 -8.95 -18.48 -16.59
CA ALA A 140 -10.33 -18.04 -16.41
C ALA A 140 -11.31 -19.06 -17.05
N GLY A 141 -12.29 -19.52 -16.28
CA GLY A 141 -13.27 -20.53 -16.70
C GLY A 141 -12.89 -21.97 -16.42
N ASP A 142 -11.70 -22.27 -15.93
CA ASP A 142 -11.34 -23.61 -15.48
C ASP A 142 -12.13 -23.98 -14.23
N ILE A 143 -12.48 -25.25 -14.11
CA ILE A 143 -13.11 -25.79 -12.91
C ILE A 143 -12.13 -25.65 -11.74
N GLY A 144 -12.57 -24.94 -10.69
CA GLY A 144 -11.71 -24.63 -9.52
C GLY A 144 -11.06 -23.26 -9.54
N ASN A 145 -11.16 -22.50 -10.64
CA ASN A 145 -10.76 -21.10 -10.69
C ASN A 145 -11.93 -20.16 -10.32
N ILE A 146 -12.62 -20.49 -9.25
CA ILE A 146 -13.75 -19.71 -8.71
C ILE A 146 -13.21 -18.82 -7.61
N SER A 147 -13.29 -17.51 -7.81
CA SER A 147 -12.89 -16.52 -6.82
C SER A 147 -14.00 -16.29 -5.77
N ILE A 148 -13.65 -15.61 -4.67
CA ILE A 148 -14.64 -15.15 -3.68
C ILE A 148 -15.69 -14.25 -4.32
N TYR A 149 -15.32 -13.48 -5.35
CA TYR A 149 -16.23 -12.56 -6.04
C TYR A 149 -17.27 -13.29 -6.89
N ASP A 150 -16.95 -14.44 -7.44
CA ASP A 150 -17.90 -15.28 -8.20
C ASP A 150 -18.98 -15.87 -7.31
N VAL A 151 -18.69 -16.08 -6.02
CA VAL A 151 -19.62 -16.64 -5.04
C VAL A 151 -20.45 -15.57 -4.37
N ASP A 152 -19.81 -14.58 -3.76
CA ASP A 152 -20.48 -13.64 -2.86
C ASP A 152 -20.95 -12.36 -3.54
N PHE A 153 -20.55 -12.08 -4.79
CA PHE A 153 -20.89 -10.84 -5.48
C PHE A 153 -21.74 -11.07 -6.72
N VAL A 154 -22.47 -10.04 -7.11
CA VAL A 154 -23.24 -9.97 -8.35
C VAL A 154 -22.63 -8.87 -9.22
N PRO A 155 -22.27 -9.16 -10.48
CA PRO A 155 -21.75 -8.16 -11.41
C PRO A 155 -22.73 -7.00 -11.59
N ILE A 156 -22.18 -5.79 -11.66
CA ILE A 156 -22.94 -4.60 -12.02
C ILE A 156 -23.17 -4.62 -13.55
N ALA A 157 -24.43 -4.52 -13.97
CA ALA A 157 -24.80 -4.56 -15.38
C ALA A 157 -24.05 -3.49 -16.21
N GLY A 158 -23.42 -3.93 -17.29
CA GLY A 158 -22.67 -3.04 -18.18
C GLY A 158 -21.27 -2.64 -17.69
N ALA A 159 -20.87 -3.02 -16.47
CA ALA A 159 -19.51 -2.78 -15.99
C ALA A 159 -18.52 -3.75 -16.65
N ASN A 160 -17.34 -3.23 -17.04
CA ASN A 160 -16.25 -4.08 -17.50
C ASN A 160 -15.66 -4.82 -16.28
N PRO A 161 -15.63 -6.16 -16.25
CA PRO A 161 -15.10 -6.91 -15.12
C PRO A 161 -13.56 -6.80 -14.97
N ASN A 162 -12.85 -6.37 -16.02
CA ASN A 162 -11.40 -6.25 -16.07
C ASN A 162 -10.98 -4.85 -16.57
N PRO A 163 -11.29 -3.78 -15.82
CA PRO A 163 -10.97 -2.43 -16.23
C PRO A 163 -9.47 -2.16 -16.10
N THR A 164 -8.89 -1.50 -17.09
CA THR A 164 -7.48 -1.07 -17.07
C THR A 164 -7.29 0.28 -16.36
N GLY A 165 -8.35 1.09 -16.28
CA GLY A 165 -8.34 2.40 -15.62
C GLY A 165 -7.21 3.31 -16.08
N HIS A 166 -6.44 3.81 -15.13
CA HIS A 166 -5.28 4.70 -15.37
C HIS A 166 -3.95 3.95 -15.46
N GLY A 167 -3.98 2.60 -15.64
CA GLY A 167 -2.79 1.77 -15.80
C GLY A 167 -2.17 1.27 -14.51
N LEU A 168 -2.88 1.38 -13.38
CA LEU A 168 -2.49 0.72 -12.14
C LEU A 168 -2.83 -0.77 -12.24
N THR A 169 -1.88 -1.63 -11.86
CA THR A 169 -1.98 -3.07 -12.16
C THR A 169 -1.93 -3.97 -10.94
N TYR A 170 -1.21 -3.59 -9.88
CA TYR A 170 -1.04 -4.41 -8.67
C TYR A 170 -0.82 -3.57 -7.42
N ILE A 171 -1.03 -4.17 -6.25
CA ILE A 171 -0.65 -3.60 -4.95
C ILE A 171 0.82 -3.94 -4.72
N ASP A 172 1.67 -2.92 -4.63
CA ASP A 172 3.11 -3.12 -4.42
C ASP A 172 3.45 -3.34 -2.94
N HIS A 173 3.00 -2.43 -2.08
CA HIS A 173 3.19 -2.55 -0.64
C HIS A 173 2.17 -1.74 0.16
N LEU A 174 2.06 -2.07 1.46
CA LEU A 174 1.20 -1.39 2.42
C LEU A 174 2.04 -0.97 3.63
N THR A 175 2.30 0.31 3.77
CA THR A 175 3.13 0.84 4.85
C THR A 175 2.31 1.04 6.11
N HIS A 176 2.80 0.52 7.23
CA HIS A 176 2.20 0.61 8.55
C HIS A 176 2.90 1.67 9.38
N ASN A 177 2.14 2.50 10.10
CA ASN A 177 2.67 3.37 11.14
C ASN A 177 2.31 2.81 12.51
N VAL A 178 3.31 2.73 13.38
CA VAL A 178 3.18 2.19 14.73
C VAL A 178 3.71 3.18 15.77
N TYR A 179 3.27 3.03 17.02
CA TYR A 179 3.82 3.79 18.12
C TYR A 179 5.30 3.50 18.30
N ARG A 180 6.05 4.50 18.74
CA ARG A 180 7.47 4.40 19.02
C ARG A 180 7.76 3.22 19.96
N GLY A 181 8.73 2.39 19.55
CA GLY A 181 9.13 1.17 20.26
C GLY A 181 8.33 -0.08 19.89
N ARG A 182 7.29 0.03 19.05
CA ARG A 182 6.46 -1.11 18.67
C ARG A 182 6.75 -1.70 17.29
N MET A 183 7.67 -1.13 16.53
CA MET A 183 8.07 -1.66 15.23
C MET A 183 8.57 -3.11 15.32
N LYS A 184 9.32 -3.44 16.37
CA LYS A 184 9.79 -4.82 16.60
C LYS A 184 8.63 -5.78 16.83
N GLU A 185 7.65 -5.41 17.64
CA GLU A 185 6.46 -6.23 17.93
C GLU A 185 5.69 -6.59 16.65
N TRP A 186 5.46 -5.59 15.77
CA TRP A 186 4.76 -5.80 14.53
C TRP A 186 5.60 -6.53 13.48
N ALA A 187 6.91 -6.35 13.44
CA ALA A 187 7.80 -7.17 12.61
C ALA A 187 7.75 -8.64 13.04
N GLU A 188 7.86 -8.91 14.33
CA GLU A 188 7.76 -10.28 14.90
C GLU A 188 6.38 -10.91 14.68
N PHE A 189 5.29 -10.11 14.60
CA PHE A 189 3.97 -10.57 14.20
C PHE A 189 4.00 -11.20 12.81
N TYR A 190 4.53 -10.50 11.81
CA TYR A 190 4.64 -11.00 10.44
C TYR A 190 5.63 -12.16 10.30
N GLU A 191 6.75 -12.11 11.02
CA GLU A 191 7.72 -13.22 11.06
C GLU A 191 7.08 -14.48 11.63
N ARG A 192 6.43 -14.37 12.76
CA ARG A 192 5.88 -15.49 13.51
C ARG A 192 4.72 -16.17 12.79
N PHE A 193 3.75 -15.39 12.30
CA PHE A 193 2.55 -15.97 11.71
C PHE A 193 2.74 -16.33 10.25
N PHE A 194 3.46 -15.52 9.48
CA PHE A 194 3.54 -15.65 8.02
C PHE A 194 4.94 -15.98 7.50
N ASN A 195 5.93 -16.13 8.38
CA ASN A 195 7.33 -16.36 8.00
C ASN A 195 7.91 -15.28 7.08
N PHE A 196 7.45 -14.03 7.27
CA PHE A 196 8.06 -12.88 6.61
C PHE A 196 9.48 -12.69 7.12
N ARG A 197 10.30 -11.98 6.31
CA ARG A 197 11.66 -11.59 6.68
C ARG A 197 11.85 -10.11 6.50
N GLU A 198 12.66 -9.51 7.38
CA GLU A 198 13.19 -8.19 7.17
C GLU A 198 14.16 -8.24 5.97
N VAL A 199 13.86 -7.46 4.92
CA VAL A 199 14.71 -7.36 3.72
C VAL A 199 15.48 -6.06 3.69
N ARG A 200 15.01 -5.03 4.40
CA ARG A 200 15.64 -3.72 4.54
C ARG A 200 15.29 -3.08 5.87
N TYR A 201 16.26 -2.32 6.40
CA TYR A 201 16.07 -1.44 7.54
C TYR A 201 16.58 -0.06 7.19
N PHE A 202 15.81 0.97 7.53
CA PHE A 202 16.16 2.37 7.33
C PHE A 202 16.10 3.10 8.66
N ASP A 203 17.10 3.93 8.90
CA ASP A 203 17.11 4.92 9.97
C ASP A 203 17.37 6.27 9.28
N ILE A 204 16.30 7.04 9.09
CA ILE A 204 16.33 8.28 8.34
C ILE A 204 16.22 9.41 9.33
N GLU A 205 17.33 10.08 9.57
CA GLU A 205 17.38 11.28 10.40
C GLU A 205 17.22 12.53 9.54
N GLY A 206 16.20 13.33 9.85
CA GLY A 206 16.06 14.70 9.37
C GLY A 206 16.69 15.67 10.36
N GLN A 207 16.66 16.98 10.07
CA GLN A 207 17.23 18.00 10.98
C GLN A 207 16.48 18.07 12.33
N VAL A 208 15.23 17.69 12.39
CA VAL A 208 14.37 17.86 13.57
C VAL A 208 13.69 16.57 13.99
N THR A 209 13.27 15.74 13.05
CA THR A 209 12.56 14.48 13.25
C THR A 209 13.21 13.38 12.43
N GLY A 210 12.90 12.13 12.73
CA GLY A 210 13.41 10.98 11.99
C GLY A 210 12.39 9.85 11.93
N VAL A 211 12.59 8.95 10.98
CA VAL A 211 11.75 7.76 10.78
C VAL A 211 12.63 6.53 10.77
N LYS A 212 12.28 5.54 11.58
CA LYS A 212 12.82 4.19 11.46
C LYS A 212 11.82 3.34 10.72
N SER A 213 12.31 2.57 9.76
CA SER A 213 11.47 1.70 8.94
C SER A 213 12.07 0.32 8.78
N LYS A 214 11.26 -0.71 8.94
CA LYS A 214 11.57 -2.11 8.60
C LYS A 214 10.71 -2.57 7.45
N ALA A 215 11.31 -2.94 6.34
CA ALA A 215 10.60 -3.52 5.22
C ALA A 215 10.51 -5.04 5.39
N MET A 216 9.31 -5.53 5.71
CA MET A 216 8.99 -6.95 5.84
C MET A 216 8.48 -7.47 4.49
N THR A 217 8.95 -8.64 4.08
CA THR A 217 8.50 -9.27 2.82
C THR A 217 8.10 -10.72 3.07
N SER A 218 7.04 -11.15 2.39
CA SER A 218 6.55 -12.52 2.44
C SER A 218 7.48 -13.51 1.74
N PRO A 219 7.39 -14.81 2.07
CA PRO A 219 8.17 -15.86 1.39
C PRO A 219 7.99 -15.93 -0.12
N CYS A 220 6.83 -15.54 -0.63
CA CYS A 220 6.55 -15.47 -2.08
C CYS A 220 7.07 -14.18 -2.74
N GLY A 221 7.46 -13.16 -1.96
CA GLY A 221 7.92 -11.86 -2.47
C GLY A 221 6.83 -10.87 -2.89
N ASN A 222 5.56 -11.28 -2.89
CA ASN A 222 4.44 -10.50 -3.43
C ASN A 222 3.66 -9.71 -2.35
N ILE A 223 4.03 -9.85 -1.08
CA ILE A 223 3.47 -9.07 0.01
C ILE A 223 4.62 -8.34 0.68
N ARG A 224 4.58 -7.01 0.63
CA ARG A 224 5.60 -6.15 1.23
C ARG A 224 4.93 -5.19 2.19
N ILE A 225 5.47 -5.11 3.40
CA ILE A 225 4.91 -4.31 4.48
C ILE A 225 6.05 -3.56 5.17
N PRO A 226 6.34 -2.33 4.76
CA PRO A 226 7.16 -1.43 5.54
C PRO A 226 6.45 -1.07 6.85
N ILE A 227 7.18 -1.06 7.95
CA ILE A 227 6.66 -0.70 9.28
C ILE A 227 7.49 0.47 9.78
N ASN A 228 6.83 1.59 10.03
CA ASN A 228 7.46 2.84 10.44
C ASN A 228 7.17 3.17 11.90
N GLU A 229 8.18 3.66 12.59
CA GLU A 229 8.03 4.33 13.89
C GLU A 229 8.84 5.63 13.94
N GLU A 230 8.51 6.54 14.86
CA GLU A 230 9.31 7.75 15.06
C GLU A 230 10.75 7.39 15.44
N GLY A 231 11.71 7.98 14.72
CA GLY A 231 13.14 7.80 14.95
C GLY A 231 13.69 8.65 16.11
N THR A 232 13.00 9.76 16.44
CA THR A 232 13.41 10.74 17.45
C THR A 232 12.36 10.91 18.55
N GLU A 233 12.72 11.67 19.61
CA GLU A 233 11.76 11.99 20.68
C GLU A 233 10.76 13.09 20.29
N LYS A 234 11.10 13.87 19.27
CA LYS A 234 10.19 14.89 18.75
C LYS A 234 9.13 14.24 17.86
N ALA A 235 7.88 14.62 18.07
CA ALA A 235 6.77 14.22 17.24
C ALA A 235 6.96 14.72 15.81
N GLY A 236 6.89 13.81 14.85
CA GLY A 236 6.97 14.06 13.42
C GLY A 236 5.74 13.55 12.70
N GLN A 237 5.92 13.21 11.43
CA GLN A 237 4.82 12.76 10.57
C GLN A 237 4.16 11.45 11.02
N ILE A 238 4.90 10.57 11.72
CA ILE A 238 4.33 9.30 12.22
C ILE A 238 3.38 9.60 13.38
N GLN A 239 3.78 10.45 14.34
CA GLN A 239 2.92 10.82 15.45
C GLN A 239 1.69 11.60 14.98
N GLU A 240 1.84 12.51 14.00
CA GLU A 240 0.70 13.21 13.38
C GLU A 240 -0.32 12.24 12.80
N TYR A 241 0.15 11.20 12.09
CA TYR A 241 -0.72 10.13 11.60
C TYR A 241 -1.44 9.42 12.75
N LEU A 242 -0.71 8.98 13.79
CA LEU A 242 -1.25 8.24 14.92
C LEU A 242 -2.32 9.04 15.67
N ASP A 243 -2.11 10.34 15.82
CA ASP A 243 -3.05 11.25 16.47
C ASP A 243 -4.32 11.45 15.63
N MET A 244 -4.18 11.66 14.32
CA MET A 244 -5.29 11.86 13.41
C MET A 244 -6.09 10.57 13.16
N TYR A 245 -5.40 9.43 13.06
CA TYR A 245 -6.00 8.12 12.84
C TYR A 245 -6.55 7.49 14.12
N HIS A 246 -6.17 8.02 15.28
CA HIS A 246 -6.48 7.49 16.61
C HIS A 246 -5.93 6.08 16.85
N GLY A 247 -4.69 5.85 16.46
CA GLY A 247 -3.99 4.58 16.66
C GLY A 247 -3.05 4.16 15.54
N GLU A 248 -2.53 2.95 15.66
CA GLU A 248 -1.69 2.31 14.65
C GLU A 248 -2.53 1.88 13.45
N GLY A 249 -1.95 1.88 12.25
CA GLY A 249 -2.66 1.46 11.05
C GLY A 249 -1.84 1.59 9.78
N ILE A 250 -2.50 1.41 8.65
CA ILE A 250 -1.91 1.53 7.32
C ILE A 250 -1.88 3.01 6.93
N GLN A 251 -0.67 3.55 6.73
CA GLN A 251 -0.45 4.94 6.38
C GLN A 251 -0.64 5.18 4.88
N HIS A 252 -0.06 4.31 4.04
CA HIS A 252 -0.20 4.45 2.60
C HIS A 252 -0.23 3.12 1.88
N ILE A 253 -0.79 3.20 0.68
CA ILE A 253 -0.92 2.10 -0.25
C ILE A 253 -0.11 2.45 -1.49
N ALA A 254 0.90 1.65 -1.80
CA ALA A 254 1.65 1.78 -3.04
C ALA A 254 1.04 0.91 -4.13
N LEU A 255 0.72 1.55 -5.26
CA LEU A 255 0.10 0.93 -6.41
C LEU A 255 1.06 0.95 -7.60
N GLY A 256 1.27 -0.21 -8.19
CA GLY A 256 2.19 -0.39 -9.31
C GLY A 256 1.58 -0.02 -10.66
N SER A 257 2.37 0.66 -11.49
CA SER A 257 2.06 0.98 -12.89
C SER A 257 3.17 0.51 -13.82
N THR A 258 2.84 0.16 -15.05
CA THR A 258 3.82 -0.13 -16.10
C THR A 258 4.24 1.11 -16.88
N ASN A 259 3.50 2.23 -16.73
CA ASN A 259 3.80 3.52 -17.33
C ASN A 259 3.36 4.64 -16.39
N LEU A 260 4.22 4.99 -15.44
CA LEU A 260 3.91 5.95 -14.41
C LEU A 260 3.65 7.37 -14.96
N LEU A 261 4.33 7.76 -16.06
CA LEU A 261 4.11 9.07 -16.67
C LEU A 261 2.66 9.21 -17.14
N ALA A 262 2.14 8.23 -17.86
CA ALA A 262 0.76 8.22 -18.33
C ALA A 262 -0.25 8.12 -17.16
N THR A 263 0.06 7.31 -16.17
CA THR A 263 -0.77 7.18 -14.95
C THR A 263 -0.88 8.52 -14.21
N VAL A 264 0.22 9.24 -14.02
CA VAL A 264 0.22 10.55 -13.35
C VAL A 264 -0.60 11.58 -14.12
N ASP A 265 -0.46 11.62 -15.45
CA ASP A 265 -1.26 12.52 -16.28
C ASP A 265 -2.77 12.24 -16.15
N ALA A 266 -3.15 10.96 -16.13
CA ALA A 266 -4.54 10.53 -15.96
C ALA A 266 -5.10 10.88 -14.56
N LEU A 267 -4.34 10.63 -13.50
CA LEU A 267 -4.71 10.95 -12.12
C LEU A 267 -4.94 12.46 -11.94
N ARG A 268 -4.01 13.29 -12.42
CA ARG A 268 -4.15 14.76 -12.37
C ARG A 268 -5.33 15.24 -13.20
N GLY A 269 -5.56 14.66 -14.37
CA GLY A 269 -6.71 14.95 -15.21
C GLY A 269 -8.08 14.65 -14.57
N LYS A 270 -8.08 13.82 -13.51
CA LYS A 270 -9.25 13.50 -12.68
C LYS A 270 -9.28 14.23 -11.33
N GLY A 271 -8.33 15.15 -11.09
CA GLY A 271 -8.31 15.98 -9.90
C GLY A 271 -7.68 15.30 -8.67
N ILE A 272 -6.92 14.23 -8.86
CA ILE A 272 -6.11 13.67 -7.76
C ILE A 272 -4.93 14.60 -7.50
N THR A 273 -4.84 15.12 -6.29
CA THR A 273 -3.75 16.00 -5.86
C THR A 273 -2.52 15.17 -5.52
N LEU A 274 -1.43 15.45 -6.22
CA LEU A 274 -0.14 14.79 -6.02
C LEU A 274 0.85 15.77 -5.39
N LEU A 275 1.74 15.26 -4.55
CA LEU A 275 2.77 16.07 -3.90
C LEU A 275 3.69 16.72 -4.93
N ASP A 276 4.10 17.94 -4.63
CA ASP A 276 5.06 18.69 -5.41
C ASP A 276 6.49 18.40 -4.95
N THR A 277 7.44 18.54 -5.89
CA THR A 277 8.87 18.40 -5.63
C THR A 277 9.59 19.60 -6.21
N ILE A 278 10.50 20.19 -5.44
CA ILE A 278 11.26 21.38 -5.83
C ILE A 278 12.13 21.10 -7.06
N ASP A 279 12.33 22.12 -7.87
CA ASP A 279 13.03 22.00 -9.15
C ASP A 279 14.50 21.60 -9.02
N THR A 280 15.15 22.01 -7.94
CA THR A 280 16.55 21.65 -7.62
C THR A 280 16.77 20.15 -7.46
N TYR A 281 15.74 19.39 -7.09
CA TYR A 281 15.81 17.92 -7.07
C TYR A 281 16.18 17.36 -8.44
N TYR A 282 15.51 17.86 -9.51
CA TYR A 282 15.72 17.37 -10.89
C TYR A 282 17.06 17.80 -11.48
N GLU A 283 17.60 18.93 -11.06
CA GLU A 283 18.93 19.39 -11.47
C GLU A 283 20.06 18.47 -10.97
N LEU A 284 19.80 17.70 -9.90
CA LEU A 284 20.76 16.79 -9.31
C LEU A 284 20.62 15.36 -9.82
N VAL A 285 19.56 15.00 -10.56
CA VAL A 285 19.27 13.62 -10.97
C VAL A 285 20.40 13.01 -11.80
N ASP A 286 20.85 13.70 -12.85
CA ASP A 286 21.93 13.19 -13.73
C ASP A 286 23.26 13.00 -12.99
N LYS A 287 23.53 13.82 -11.99
CA LYS A 287 24.71 13.69 -11.12
C LYS A 287 24.58 12.55 -10.14
N ARG A 288 23.37 12.36 -9.58
CA ARG A 288 23.09 11.33 -8.58
C ARG A 288 23.02 9.93 -9.17
N ILE A 289 22.42 9.79 -10.36
CA ILE A 289 22.23 8.51 -11.06
C ILE A 289 22.72 8.64 -12.51
N PRO A 290 24.04 8.74 -12.75
CA PRO A 290 24.59 8.90 -14.10
C PRO A 290 24.18 7.75 -15.01
N GLY A 291 23.66 8.05 -16.21
CA GLY A 291 23.27 7.03 -17.18
C GLY A 291 21.96 6.30 -16.90
N HIS A 292 21.08 6.89 -16.11
CA HIS A 292 19.75 6.32 -15.78
C HIS A 292 18.83 6.14 -17.01
N GLY A 293 19.00 6.94 -18.07
CA GLY A 293 18.25 6.78 -19.33
C GLY A 293 16.82 7.33 -19.32
N GLU A 294 16.37 7.97 -18.23
CA GLU A 294 15.05 8.62 -18.16
C GLU A 294 15.14 10.07 -18.67
N ASP A 295 14.03 10.59 -19.21
CA ASP A 295 13.90 12.00 -19.55
C ASP A 295 13.60 12.83 -18.29
N VAL A 296 14.62 13.52 -17.77
CA VAL A 296 14.51 14.34 -16.55
C VAL A 296 13.49 15.47 -16.71
N ALA A 297 13.32 16.04 -17.92
CA ALA A 297 12.35 17.08 -18.17
C ALA A 297 10.92 16.55 -18.03
N GLU A 298 10.64 15.35 -18.52
CA GLU A 298 9.33 14.69 -18.37
C GLU A 298 9.07 14.23 -16.92
N LEU A 299 10.09 13.80 -16.17
CA LEU A 299 9.98 13.53 -14.73
C LEU A 299 9.67 14.81 -13.95
N LYS A 300 10.43 15.90 -14.20
CA LYS A 300 10.24 17.21 -13.57
C LYS A 300 8.84 17.78 -13.82
N LYS A 301 8.37 17.71 -15.06
CA LYS A 301 7.05 18.18 -15.46
C LYS A 301 5.93 17.52 -14.66
N ARG A 302 6.12 16.25 -14.29
CA ARG A 302 5.14 15.44 -13.55
C ARG A 302 5.46 15.31 -12.07
N LYS A 303 6.60 15.86 -11.62
CA LYS A 303 7.07 15.77 -10.23
C LYS A 303 7.30 14.31 -9.78
N ILE A 304 7.72 13.46 -10.71
CA ILE A 304 8.05 12.06 -10.44
C ILE A 304 9.48 11.97 -9.90
N LEU A 305 9.62 11.24 -8.80
CA LEU A 305 10.90 10.94 -8.16
C LEU A 305 11.54 9.71 -8.83
N ILE A 306 12.87 9.68 -8.83
CA ILE A 306 13.65 8.57 -9.36
C ILE A 306 14.70 8.12 -8.35
N ASP A 307 14.83 6.81 -8.16
CA ASP A 307 15.85 6.20 -7.30
C ASP A 307 16.45 4.95 -7.95
N GLY A 308 17.59 4.49 -7.44
CA GLY A 308 18.26 3.28 -7.89
C GLY A 308 19.55 3.53 -8.67
N ALA A 309 19.79 2.71 -9.70
CA ALA A 309 20.97 2.75 -10.55
C ALA A 309 20.59 2.42 -12.01
N PRO A 310 21.45 2.70 -13.00
CA PRO A 310 21.17 2.34 -14.39
C PRO A 310 20.79 0.87 -14.55
N GLY A 311 19.61 0.62 -15.16
CA GLY A 311 19.06 -0.73 -15.32
C GLY A 311 18.38 -1.32 -14.07
N ASP A 312 18.35 -0.57 -12.96
CA ASP A 312 17.74 -0.99 -11.69
C ASP A 312 17.05 0.21 -11.04
N LEU A 313 16.03 0.77 -11.70
CA LEU A 313 15.39 2.03 -11.33
C LEU A 313 14.02 1.82 -10.69
N LEU A 314 13.65 2.80 -9.85
CA LEU A 314 12.37 3.00 -9.26
C LEU A 314 11.88 4.42 -9.56
N LEU A 315 10.70 4.54 -10.13
CA LEU A 315 9.98 5.81 -10.27
C LEU A 315 8.83 5.82 -9.26
N GLN A 316 8.61 6.95 -8.57
CA GLN A 316 7.54 7.06 -7.58
C GLN A 316 7.01 8.49 -7.45
N ILE A 317 5.76 8.62 -7.04
CA ILE A 317 5.12 9.87 -6.65
C ILE A 317 4.05 9.59 -5.61
N PHE A 318 3.81 10.55 -4.74
CA PHE A 318 2.84 10.42 -3.65
C PHE A 318 1.64 11.36 -3.88
N SER A 319 0.47 10.95 -3.44
CA SER A 319 -0.67 11.86 -3.32
C SER A 319 -0.57 12.66 -2.02
N GLU A 320 -1.32 13.76 -1.94
CA GLU A 320 -1.72 14.30 -0.66
C GLU A 320 -2.61 13.29 0.08
N ASN A 321 -2.92 13.54 1.35
CA ASN A 321 -3.84 12.72 2.12
C ASN A 321 -5.21 12.68 1.42
N GLN A 322 -5.70 11.48 1.14
CA GLN A 322 -6.96 11.25 0.41
C GLN A 322 -8.06 10.69 1.32
N LEU A 323 -7.69 9.94 2.35
CA LEU A 323 -8.61 9.25 3.25
C LEU A 323 -8.18 9.50 4.71
N GLY A 324 -8.62 10.62 5.32
CA GLY A 324 -8.07 11.05 6.59
C GLY A 324 -6.55 11.24 6.46
N PRO A 325 -5.70 10.62 7.31
CA PRO A 325 -4.25 10.73 7.19
C PRO A 325 -3.63 9.73 6.20
N ILE A 326 -4.45 8.96 5.46
CA ILE A 326 -3.99 7.94 4.53
C ILE A 326 -3.79 8.56 3.15
N PHE A 327 -2.68 8.22 2.49
CA PHE A 327 -2.36 8.64 1.13
C PHE A 327 -2.00 7.45 0.23
N PHE A 328 -1.82 7.72 -1.05
CA PHE A 328 -1.40 6.73 -2.05
C PHE A 328 -0.02 7.07 -2.58
N GLU A 329 0.74 6.02 -2.84
CA GLU A 329 1.97 6.05 -3.61
C GLU A 329 1.71 5.41 -4.97
N PHE A 330 2.22 6.01 -6.04
CA PHE A 330 2.18 5.45 -7.38
C PHE A 330 3.61 5.16 -7.82
N ILE A 331 3.87 3.92 -8.24
CA ILE A 331 5.21 3.40 -8.40
C ILE A 331 5.37 2.67 -9.73
N GLN A 332 6.53 2.83 -10.35
CA GLN A 332 6.97 1.99 -11.47
C GLN A 332 8.34 1.41 -11.16
N ARG A 333 8.40 0.08 -11.11
CA ARG A 333 9.65 -0.65 -10.93
C ARG A 333 10.26 -0.99 -12.29
N LYS A 334 11.47 -0.50 -12.53
CA LYS A 334 12.29 -0.82 -13.69
C LYS A 334 13.53 -1.61 -13.23
N GLY A 335 13.27 -2.74 -12.52
CA GLY A 335 14.27 -3.62 -11.93
C GLY A 335 14.42 -3.46 -10.42
N ASN A 336 14.40 -2.25 -9.90
CA ASN A 336 14.66 -1.95 -8.49
C ASN A 336 13.60 -2.52 -7.55
N GLN A 337 14.07 -3.15 -6.46
CA GLN A 337 13.23 -3.76 -5.42
C GLN A 337 13.24 -2.96 -4.11
N GLY A 338 13.87 -1.78 -4.08
CA GLY A 338 13.88 -0.87 -2.93
C GLY A 338 12.56 -0.13 -2.72
N PHE A 339 12.56 0.81 -1.79
CA PHE A 339 11.40 1.62 -1.41
C PHE A 339 11.64 3.13 -1.64
N GLY A 340 12.63 3.48 -2.46
CA GLY A 340 12.95 4.88 -2.77
C GLY A 340 13.72 5.61 -1.67
N GLU A 341 14.49 4.87 -0.89
CA GLU A 341 15.30 5.40 0.20
C GLU A 341 16.28 6.48 -0.22
N GLY A 342 16.82 6.40 -1.43
CA GLY A 342 17.69 7.42 -2.01
C GLY A 342 16.98 8.75 -2.27
N ASN A 343 15.67 8.73 -2.47
CA ASN A 343 14.88 9.93 -2.67
C ASN A 343 14.77 10.79 -1.40
N PHE A 344 14.73 10.19 -0.22
CA PHE A 344 14.70 10.96 1.03
C PHE A 344 15.93 11.85 1.16
N LYS A 345 17.12 11.27 0.98
CA LYS A 345 18.38 12.04 1.01
C LYS A 345 18.42 13.07 -0.11
N ALA A 346 18.03 12.71 -1.33
CA ALA A 346 18.06 13.60 -2.48
C ALA A 346 17.08 14.78 -2.34
N LEU A 347 15.91 14.57 -1.76
CA LEU A 347 14.95 15.64 -1.46
C LEU A 347 15.53 16.60 -0.42
N PHE A 348 16.16 16.07 0.61
CA PHE A 348 16.82 16.88 1.64
C PHE A 348 17.94 17.77 1.06
N GLU A 349 18.88 17.18 0.31
CA GLU A 349 19.95 17.92 -0.37
C GLU A 349 19.41 18.99 -1.33
N SER A 350 18.29 18.70 -2.00
CA SER A 350 17.62 19.62 -2.92
C SER A 350 17.02 20.83 -2.19
N ILE A 351 16.44 20.62 -1.02
CA ILE A 351 15.88 21.68 -0.17
C ILE A 351 17.01 22.60 0.33
N GLU A 352 18.11 22.03 0.80
CA GLU A 352 19.28 22.81 1.23
C GLU A 352 19.86 23.66 0.09
N LEU A 353 20.00 23.08 -1.09
CA LEU A 353 20.47 23.81 -2.28
C LEU A 353 19.56 24.99 -2.65
N ASP A 354 18.24 24.79 -2.57
CA ASP A 354 17.27 25.86 -2.80
C ASP A 354 17.36 26.96 -1.71
N GLN A 355 17.53 26.56 -0.44
CA GLN A 355 17.74 27.50 0.67
C GLN A 355 19.03 28.34 0.50
N MET A 356 20.12 27.70 0.05
CA MET A 356 21.37 28.42 -0.26
C MET A 356 21.17 29.43 -1.39
N ARG A 357 20.47 29.08 -2.46
CA ARG A 357 20.16 29.98 -3.58
C ARG A 357 19.30 31.18 -3.16
N ARG A 358 18.39 30.97 -2.24
CA ARG A 358 17.56 32.04 -1.68
C ARG A 358 18.26 32.86 -0.59
N GLY A 359 19.50 32.49 -0.21
CA GLY A 359 20.29 33.19 0.83
C GLY A 359 19.78 32.94 2.25
N VAL A 360 18.93 31.93 2.46
CA VAL A 360 18.40 31.50 3.77
C VAL A 360 19.46 30.69 4.53
N LEU A 361 20.20 29.84 3.82
CA LEU A 361 21.30 29.02 4.34
C LEU A 361 22.63 29.51 3.77
N LYS A 362 23.66 29.63 4.62
CA LYS A 362 25.02 29.95 4.18
C LYS A 362 25.88 28.70 4.23
N ALA A 363 26.86 28.60 3.32
CA ALA A 363 27.74 27.43 3.23
C ALA A 363 28.58 27.19 4.50
N ASP A 364 28.78 28.24 5.32
CA ASP A 364 29.56 28.20 6.58
C ASP A 364 28.70 27.69 7.78
N ASP A 365 27.41 27.47 7.62
CA ASP A 365 26.51 27.02 8.70
C ASP A 365 26.47 25.48 8.83
N GLN A 366 27.34 24.73 8.15
CA GLN A 366 27.43 23.29 8.32
C GLN A 366 28.11 22.93 9.64
N PRO A 367 27.52 22.07 10.46
CA PRO A 367 28.20 21.49 11.63
C PRO A 367 29.43 20.69 11.17
N ALA A 368 30.56 20.91 11.86
CA ALA A 368 31.83 20.27 11.61
C ALA A 368 31.80 18.74 11.82
#